data_d157c71727dfcde02fc460080f1b0cba
#
_entry.id   d157c71727dfcde02fc460080f1b0cba
#
_cell.length_a   1.000
_cell.length_b   1.000
_cell.length_c   1.000
_cell.angle_alpha   90.00
_cell.angle_beta   90.00
_cell.angle_gamma   90.00
#
_symmetry.space_group_name_H-M   'P 1'
#
loop_
_entity.id
_entity.type
_entity.pdbx_description
1 polymer ?
#
loop_
_entity_poly.entity_id
_entity_poly.type
_entity_poly.pdbx_seq_one_letter_code
_entity_poly.pdbx_strand_id
1 'polypeptide(L)'
;MNEYDSEKMAKILKHEENFELTSSEHEADLIILNTCSIREKAQERVFHQIGRWRKIKDKKPDLKIAIGGCVASQEGEKIMKRAPEVDIVFGPQSLHRLPELYKKKQKVKKAQIDISFPKLEKFSHMPAPDKGEPSSFVSIMEGCNKYCSFCVVPMTRGHEVSRTVEDILKEVKILSEKGTAEIHYLGQNVNNFKGTYKGEISSLAQLIELTGKIDGIELSLIHI
;
A
#
# COMPACT_ATOMS: atom_id res chain seq x y z
N MET A 1 -1.03 -3.28 7.36
CA MET A 1 -0.28 -2.96 6.12
C MET A 1 -1.18 -3.02 4.86
N ASN A 2 -1.84 -4.12 4.57
CA ASN A 2 -2.67 -4.21 3.35
C ASN A 2 -3.86 -3.23 3.35
N GLU A 3 -4.52 -3.08 4.48
CA GLU A 3 -5.59 -2.10 4.70
C GLU A 3 -5.06 -0.67 4.52
N TYR A 4 -3.97 -0.33 5.20
CA TYR A 4 -3.26 0.94 5.02
C TYR A 4 -2.92 1.23 3.55
N ASP A 5 -2.35 0.24 2.83
CA ASP A 5 -2.04 0.38 1.41
C ASP A 5 -3.33 0.66 0.59
N SER A 6 -4.45 -0.01 0.92
CA SER A 6 -5.74 0.20 0.22
C SER A 6 -6.32 1.59 0.45
N GLU A 7 -6.28 2.08 1.68
CA GLU A 7 -6.70 3.45 2.01
C GLU A 7 -5.87 4.51 1.28
N LYS A 8 -4.54 4.31 1.26
CA LYS A 8 -3.64 5.24 0.56
C LYS A 8 -3.90 5.25 -0.95
N MET A 9 -4.15 4.10 -1.58
CA MET A 9 -4.53 4.03 -3.00
C MET A 9 -5.82 4.79 -3.28
N ALA A 10 -6.85 4.61 -2.45
CA ALA A 10 -8.10 5.34 -2.59
C ALA A 10 -7.91 6.86 -2.49
N LYS A 11 -7.08 7.32 -1.54
CA LYS A 11 -6.75 8.74 -1.37
C LYS A 11 -5.97 9.31 -2.55
N ILE A 12 -4.97 8.59 -3.05
CA ILE A 12 -4.18 9.02 -4.22
C ILE A 12 -5.10 9.18 -5.44
N LEU A 13 -5.94 8.19 -5.72
CA LEU A 13 -6.86 8.24 -6.85
C LEU A 13 -7.90 9.35 -6.72
N LYS A 14 -8.39 9.62 -5.50
CA LYS A 14 -9.29 10.74 -5.26
C LYS A 14 -8.62 12.08 -5.54
N HIS A 15 -7.39 12.29 -5.07
CA HIS A 15 -6.68 13.57 -5.24
C HIS A 15 -6.18 13.81 -6.66
N GLU A 16 -5.69 12.79 -7.35
CA GLU A 16 -5.06 12.94 -8.66
C GLU A 16 -6.01 12.73 -9.84
N GLU A 17 -7.05 11.90 -9.66
CA GLU A 17 -7.95 11.47 -10.73
C GLU A 17 -9.43 11.77 -10.43
N ASN A 18 -9.75 12.40 -9.29
CA ASN A 18 -11.12 12.67 -8.84
C ASN A 18 -12.02 11.41 -8.74
N PHE A 19 -11.44 10.26 -8.42
CA PHE A 19 -12.21 9.05 -8.17
C PHE A 19 -12.96 9.14 -6.85
N GLU A 20 -14.16 8.57 -6.83
CA GLU A 20 -14.93 8.34 -5.62
C GLU A 20 -15.08 6.85 -5.34
N LEU A 21 -15.14 6.49 -4.05
CA LEU A 21 -15.36 5.11 -3.65
C LEU A 21 -16.83 4.73 -3.87
N THR A 22 -17.06 3.56 -4.44
CA THR A 22 -18.39 2.94 -4.53
C THR A 22 -18.39 1.57 -3.87
N SER A 23 -19.52 1.17 -3.32
CA SER A 23 -19.75 -0.18 -2.79
C SER A 23 -20.21 -1.17 -3.86
N SER A 24 -20.52 -0.69 -5.08
CA SER A 24 -21.06 -1.50 -6.17
C SER A 24 -19.99 -1.80 -7.23
N GLU A 25 -19.59 -3.06 -7.36
CA GLU A 25 -18.67 -3.52 -8.41
C GLU A 25 -19.21 -3.21 -9.83
N HIS A 26 -20.53 -3.14 -10.00
CA HIS A 26 -21.17 -2.88 -11.30
C HIS A 26 -21.10 -1.43 -11.74
N GLU A 27 -21.06 -0.50 -10.77
CA GLU A 27 -20.97 0.94 -11.03
C GLU A 27 -19.53 1.40 -11.19
N ALA A 28 -18.57 0.63 -10.68
CA ALA A 28 -17.16 0.97 -10.69
C ALA A 28 -16.60 1.16 -12.11
N ASP A 29 -15.76 2.18 -12.29
CA ASP A 29 -14.94 2.39 -13.50
C ASP A 29 -13.54 1.80 -13.34
N LEU A 30 -13.11 1.63 -12.10
CA LEU A 30 -11.86 0.97 -11.73
C LEU A 30 -12.10 0.05 -10.53
N ILE A 31 -11.78 -1.23 -10.69
CA ILE A 31 -11.75 -2.20 -9.59
C ILE A 31 -10.30 -2.49 -9.25
N ILE A 32 -9.95 -2.38 -7.97
CA ILE A 32 -8.60 -2.66 -7.48
C ILE A 32 -8.66 -3.82 -6.48
N LEU A 33 -7.88 -4.86 -6.73
CA LEU A 33 -7.67 -5.94 -5.77
C LEU A 33 -6.26 -5.81 -5.16
N ASN A 34 -6.20 -5.39 -3.92
CA ASN A 34 -4.97 -5.39 -3.15
C ASN A 34 -4.73 -6.77 -2.54
N THR A 35 -3.64 -7.41 -2.93
CA THR A 35 -3.41 -8.84 -2.68
C THR A 35 -2.33 -9.08 -1.62
N CYS A 36 -2.45 -10.21 -0.91
CA CYS A 36 -1.48 -10.69 0.05
C CYS A 36 -1.01 -12.10 -0.33
N SER A 37 0.29 -12.36 -0.24
CA SER A 37 0.90 -13.65 -0.62
C SER A 37 1.21 -14.59 0.56
N ILE A 38 0.67 -14.32 1.75
CA ILE A 38 0.97 -15.10 2.96
C ILE A 38 0.52 -16.57 2.85
N ARG A 39 -0.52 -16.85 2.04
CA ARG A 39 -1.08 -18.20 1.86
C ARG A 39 -1.32 -18.49 0.39
N GLU A 40 -0.92 -19.67 -0.06
CA GLU A 40 -1.14 -20.15 -1.43
C GLU A 40 -2.62 -20.07 -1.85
N LYS A 41 -3.54 -20.39 -0.96
CA LYS A 41 -4.99 -20.25 -1.19
C LYS A 41 -5.41 -18.79 -1.47
N ALA A 42 -4.63 -17.80 -1.04
CA ALA A 42 -4.93 -16.40 -1.33
C ALA A 42 -4.72 -16.09 -2.82
N GLN A 43 -3.71 -16.68 -3.43
CA GLN A 43 -3.41 -16.53 -4.85
C GLN A 43 -4.55 -17.09 -5.73
N GLU A 44 -5.04 -18.28 -5.44
CA GLU A 44 -6.18 -18.86 -6.19
C GLU A 44 -7.46 -18.01 -6.04
N ARG A 45 -7.71 -17.46 -4.85
CA ARG A 45 -8.85 -16.54 -4.65
C ARG A 45 -8.76 -15.29 -5.55
N VAL A 46 -7.54 -14.78 -5.82
CA VAL A 46 -7.34 -13.66 -6.74
C VAL A 46 -7.89 -14.00 -8.12
N PHE A 47 -7.52 -15.16 -8.68
CA PHE A 47 -7.98 -15.59 -10.01
C PHE A 47 -9.49 -15.89 -10.04
N HIS A 48 -10.05 -16.48 -8.99
CA HIS A 48 -11.50 -16.67 -8.88
C HIS A 48 -12.24 -15.32 -8.89
N GLN A 49 -11.73 -14.31 -8.18
CA GLN A 49 -12.35 -13.00 -8.15
C GLN A 49 -12.25 -12.29 -9.51
N ILE A 50 -11.09 -12.36 -10.17
CA ILE A 50 -10.91 -11.82 -11.52
C ILE A 50 -11.92 -12.46 -12.50
N GLY A 51 -12.11 -13.78 -12.42
CA GLY A 51 -13.09 -14.49 -13.26
C GLY A 51 -14.54 -14.00 -13.06
N ARG A 52 -14.90 -13.55 -11.85
CA ARG A 52 -16.22 -12.92 -11.60
C ARG A 52 -16.29 -11.55 -12.26
N TRP A 53 -15.25 -10.73 -12.14
CA TRP A 53 -15.20 -9.38 -12.72
C TRP A 53 -15.11 -9.38 -14.24
N ARG A 54 -14.58 -10.44 -14.86
CA ARG A 54 -14.66 -10.64 -16.30
C ARG A 54 -16.08 -10.51 -16.83
N LYS A 55 -17.07 -11.15 -16.15
CA LYS A 55 -18.48 -11.06 -16.53
C LYS A 55 -19.05 -9.64 -16.44
N ILE A 56 -18.53 -8.81 -15.52
CA ILE A 56 -18.91 -7.40 -15.40
C ILE A 56 -18.27 -6.62 -16.54
N LYS A 57 -16.98 -6.86 -16.80
CA LYS A 57 -16.22 -6.19 -17.86
C LYS A 57 -16.76 -6.51 -19.26
N ASP A 58 -17.26 -7.73 -19.50
CA ASP A 58 -17.92 -8.09 -20.77
C ASP A 58 -19.15 -7.23 -21.06
N LYS A 59 -19.83 -6.73 -19.99
CA LYS A 59 -21.00 -5.83 -20.09
C LYS A 59 -20.60 -4.35 -20.03
N LYS A 60 -19.46 -4.03 -19.40
CA LYS A 60 -18.91 -2.66 -19.25
C LYS A 60 -17.44 -2.67 -19.72
N PRO A 61 -17.17 -2.61 -21.05
CA PRO A 61 -15.81 -2.72 -21.61
C PRO A 61 -14.84 -1.65 -21.11
N ASP A 62 -15.35 -0.49 -20.69
CA ASP A 62 -14.55 0.60 -20.14
C ASP A 62 -14.07 0.37 -18.72
N LEU A 63 -14.63 -0.60 -18.00
CA LEU A 63 -14.15 -1.01 -16.68
C LEU A 63 -12.67 -1.40 -16.75
N LYS A 64 -11.86 -0.86 -15.86
CA LYS A 64 -10.47 -1.26 -15.66
C LYS A 64 -10.32 -2.14 -14.43
N ILE A 65 -9.53 -3.19 -14.54
CA ILE A 65 -9.23 -4.12 -13.44
C ILE A 65 -7.74 -3.99 -13.11
N ALA A 66 -7.44 -3.62 -11.88
CA ALA A 66 -6.08 -3.47 -11.37
C ALA A 66 -5.81 -4.49 -10.25
N ILE A 67 -4.67 -5.16 -10.33
CA ILE A 67 -4.21 -6.12 -9.31
C ILE A 67 -2.94 -5.55 -8.67
N GLY A 68 -3.02 -5.28 -7.38
CA GLY A 68 -1.91 -4.73 -6.60
C GLY A 68 -1.45 -5.64 -5.48
N GLY A 69 -0.32 -5.30 -4.86
CA GLY A 69 0.17 -5.95 -3.64
C GLY A 69 1.14 -7.11 -3.88
N CYS A 70 1.28 -7.99 -2.86
CA CYS A 70 2.35 -8.98 -2.83
C CYS A 70 2.21 -10.09 -3.89
N VAL A 71 0.99 -10.57 -4.18
CA VAL A 71 0.79 -11.53 -5.28
C VAL A 71 1.10 -10.89 -6.62
N ALA A 72 0.76 -9.60 -6.80
CA ALA A 72 1.11 -8.87 -8.02
C ALA A 72 2.64 -8.78 -8.22
N SER A 73 3.41 -8.50 -7.16
CA SER A 73 4.88 -8.52 -7.22
C SER A 73 5.44 -9.90 -7.53
N GLN A 74 4.86 -10.95 -6.94
CA GLN A 74 5.35 -12.32 -7.09
C GLN A 74 5.08 -12.89 -8.49
N GLU A 75 3.87 -12.71 -9.00
CA GLU A 75 3.43 -13.32 -10.26
C GLU A 75 3.66 -12.42 -11.48
N GLY A 76 3.66 -11.09 -11.29
CA GLY A 76 3.97 -10.14 -12.35
C GLY A 76 3.20 -10.39 -13.64
N GLU A 77 3.93 -10.56 -14.75
CA GLU A 77 3.34 -10.81 -16.08
C GLU A 77 2.51 -12.10 -16.17
N LYS A 78 2.72 -13.09 -15.29
CA LYS A 78 1.94 -14.33 -15.30
C LYS A 78 0.46 -14.07 -15.00
N ILE A 79 0.15 -13.02 -14.21
CA ILE A 79 -1.24 -12.62 -13.96
C ILE A 79 -1.93 -12.29 -15.28
N MET A 80 -1.31 -11.45 -16.10
CA MET A 80 -1.88 -11.03 -17.38
C MET A 80 -1.99 -12.17 -18.41
N LYS A 81 -1.07 -13.15 -18.35
CA LYS A 81 -1.14 -14.35 -19.20
C LYS A 81 -2.29 -15.26 -18.79
N ARG A 82 -2.56 -15.41 -17.50
CA ARG A 82 -3.64 -16.25 -16.94
C ARG A 82 -5.00 -15.53 -16.96
N ALA A 83 -5.01 -14.21 -16.85
CA ALA A 83 -6.18 -13.34 -16.77
C ALA A 83 -6.03 -12.11 -17.70
N PRO A 84 -6.28 -12.28 -19.02
CA PRO A 84 -6.11 -11.20 -20.01
C PRO A 84 -7.01 -9.98 -19.79
N GLU A 85 -8.07 -10.12 -19.01
CA GLU A 85 -8.99 -9.05 -18.60
C GLU A 85 -8.36 -8.04 -17.63
N VAL A 86 -7.22 -8.35 -17.01
CA VAL A 86 -6.50 -7.45 -16.12
C VAL A 86 -5.80 -6.35 -16.91
N ASP A 87 -6.04 -5.12 -16.55
CA ASP A 87 -5.51 -3.93 -17.23
C ASP A 87 -4.22 -3.42 -16.61
N ILE A 88 -4.09 -3.53 -15.27
CA ILE A 88 -2.97 -2.97 -14.52
C ILE A 88 -2.51 -3.99 -13.48
N VAL A 89 -1.17 -4.18 -13.40
CA VAL A 89 -0.52 -4.99 -12.34
C VAL A 89 0.55 -4.12 -11.68
N PHE A 90 0.52 -3.99 -10.36
CA PHE A 90 1.49 -3.17 -9.64
C PHE A 90 1.90 -3.77 -8.29
N GLY A 91 3.16 -3.54 -7.92
CA GLY A 91 3.69 -3.98 -6.64
C GLY A 91 3.28 -3.05 -5.47
N PRO A 92 3.48 -3.49 -4.21
CA PRO A 92 3.20 -2.64 -3.05
C PRO A 92 4.11 -1.40 -2.99
N GLN A 93 5.28 -1.44 -3.62
CA GLN A 93 6.22 -0.31 -3.65
C GLN A 93 5.90 0.72 -4.74
N SER A 94 5.13 0.34 -5.76
CA SER A 94 4.74 1.22 -6.88
C SER A 94 3.28 1.68 -6.81
N LEU A 95 2.58 1.47 -5.68
CA LEU A 95 1.17 1.83 -5.53
C LEU A 95 0.89 3.33 -5.76
N HIS A 96 1.85 4.21 -5.45
CA HIS A 96 1.75 5.66 -5.67
C HIS A 96 1.73 6.03 -7.15
N ARG A 97 2.19 5.15 -8.05
CA ARG A 97 2.17 5.34 -9.51
C ARG A 97 0.88 4.82 -10.16
N LEU A 98 -0.07 4.35 -9.38
CA LEU A 98 -1.34 3.81 -9.90
C LEU A 98 -2.09 4.81 -10.80
N PRO A 99 -2.18 6.13 -10.49
CA PRO A 99 -2.79 7.12 -11.39
C PRO A 99 -2.10 7.21 -12.75
N GLU A 100 -0.77 7.20 -12.77
CA GLU A 100 -0.01 7.19 -14.04
C GLU A 100 -0.27 5.93 -14.87
N LEU A 101 -0.29 4.75 -14.21
CA LEU A 101 -0.57 3.48 -14.88
C LEU A 101 -1.99 3.47 -15.45
N TYR A 102 -2.96 4.04 -14.72
CA TYR A 102 -4.33 4.20 -15.17
C TYR A 102 -4.40 5.11 -16.41
N LYS A 103 -3.79 6.30 -16.37
CA LYS A 103 -3.72 7.22 -17.52
C LYS A 103 -3.04 6.59 -18.74
N LYS A 104 -1.94 5.85 -18.52
CA LYS A 104 -1.26 5.11 -19.60
C LYS A 104 -2.17 4.06 -20.21
N LYS A 105 -2.91 3.31 -19.36
CA LYS A 105 -3.85 2.29 -19.83
C LYS A 105 -4.99 2.88 -20.64
N GLN A 106 -5.49 4.06 -20.31
CA GLN A 106 -6.51 4.73 -21.12
C GLN A 106 -6.04 5.07 -22.55
N LYS A 107 -4.75 5.42 -22.69
CA LYS A 107 -4.15 5.80 -23.98
C LYS A 107 -3.69 4.60 -24.81
N VAL A 108 -3.33 3.50 -24.16
CA VAL A 108 -2.72 2.32 -24.79
C VAL A 108 -3.53 1.08 -24.48
N LYS A 109 -3.88 0.30 -25.50
CA LYS A 109 -4.64 -0.96 -25.31
C LYS A 109 -3.89 -2.01 -24.49
N LYS A 110 -2.54 -1.99 -24.50
CA LYS A 110 -1.70 -2.96 -23.77
C LYS A 110 -1.87 -2.79 -22.26
N ALA A 111 -1.94 -3.90 -21.52
CA ALA A 111 -1.93 -3.89 -20.06
C ALA A 111 -0.64 -3.22 -19.53
N GLN A 112 -0.75 -2.54 -18.40
CA GLN A 112 0.35 -1.84 -17.75
C GLN A 112 0.85 -2.65 -16.55
N ILE A 113 2.16 -2.66 -16.35
CA ILE A 113 2.79 -3.36 -15.22
C ILE A 113 3.89 -2.50 -14.60
N ASP A 114 3.87 -2.37 -13.28
CA ASP A 114 4.97 -1.81 -12.50
C ASP A 114 5.11 -2.57 -11.17
N ILE A 115 6.04 -3.50 -11.15
CA ILE A 115 6.43 -4.28 -9.97
C ILE A 115 7.84 -3.92 -9.49
N SER A 116 8.31 -2.73 -9.84
CA SER A 116 9.61 -2.21 -9.41
C SER A 116 9.65 -1.91 -7.92
N PHE A 117 10.87 -1.77 -7.39
CA PHE A 117 11.14 -1.45 -5.99
C PHE A 117 11.85 -0.08 -5.88
N PRO A 118 11.15 1.04 -6.14
CA PRO A 118 11.73 2.36 -5.96
C PRO A 118 12.05 2.60 -4.48
N LYS A 119 13.27 3.04 -4.19
CA LYS A 119 13.68 3.36 -2.82
C LYS A 119 13.00 4.66 -2.36
N LEU A 120 12.33 4.63 -1.20
CA LEU A 120 11.72 5.80 -0.52
C LEU A 120 10.63 6.58 -1.30
N GLU A 121 10.54 6.46 -2.63
CA GLU A 121 9.62 7.23 -3.47
C GLU A 121 8.16 7.11 -2.99
N LYS A 122 7.73 5.90 -2.63
CA LYS A 122 6.39 5.63 -2.11
C LYS A 122 6.03 6.54 -0.94
N PHE A 123 6.90 6.68 0.05
CA PHE A 123 6.60 7.44 1.26
C PHE A 123 6.48 8.94 0.99
N SER A 124 7.26 9.47 0.04
CA SER A 124 7.21 10.89 -0.34
C SER A 124 5.91 11.28 -1.05
N HIS A 125 5.23 10.33 -1.67
CA HIS A 125 4.00 10.56 -2.45
C HIS A 125 2.72 10.12 -1.71
N MET A 126 2.82 9.78 -0.41
CA MET A 126 1.64 9.42 0.37
C MET A 126 0.85 10.68 0.78
N PRO A 127 -0.45 10.76 0.46
CA PRO A 127 -1.28 11.88 0.88
C PRO A 127 -1.42 11.91 2.41
N ALA A 128 -1.51 13.12 2.95
CA ALA A 128 -1.80 13.32 4.36
C ALA A 128 -3.16 12.70 4.72
N PRO A 129 -3.36 12.29 5.98
CA PRO A 129 -4.66 11.79 6.44
C PRO A 129 -5.75 12.87 6.30
N ASP A 130 -6.91 12.52 5.73
CA ASP A 130 -8.05 13.45 5.58
C ASP A 130 -8.84 13.61 6.88
N LYS A 131 -9.02 12.50 7.61
CA LYS A 131 -9.73 12.43 8.90
C LYS A 131 -8.86 11.70 9.90
N GLY A 132 -8.95 12.06 11.18
CA GLY A 132 -8.47 11.25 12.29
C GLY A 132 -9.59 10.27 12.67
N GLU A 133 -9.22 9.01 12.84
CA GLU A 133 -10.03 8.02 13.55
C GLU A 133 -9.41 7.86 14.93
N PRO A 134 -10.15 7.36 15.95
CA PRO A 134 -9.59 7.14 17.29
C PRO A 134 -8.28 6.35 17.26
N SER A 135 -8.15 5.40 16.33
CA SER A 135 -6.96 4.59 16.08
C SER A 135 -6.53 4.70 14.63
N SER A 136 -5.23 4.89 14.37
CA SER A 136 -4.69 5.06 13.01
C SER A 136 -3.41 4.26 12.78
N PHE A 137 -3.26 3.76 11.56
CA PHE A 137 -2.05 3.07 11.11
C PHE A 137 -1.03 4.04 10.53
N VAL A 138 0.24 3.88 10.93
CA VAL A 138 1.38 4.64 10.39
C VAL A 138 2.46 3.66 9.95
N SER A 139 2.71 3.57 8.65
CA SER A 139 3.82 2.76 8.13
C SER A 139 5.14 3.47 8.41
N ILE A 140 6.02 2.85 9.19
CA ILE A 140 7.32 3.41 9.57
C ILE A 140 8.47 2.82 8.76
N MET A 141 8.27 1.61 8.24
CA MET A 141 9.25 0.91 7.41
C MET A 141 8.60 -0.13 6.51
N GLU A 142 9.27 -0.52 5.46
CA GLU A 142 8.88 -1.61 4.57
C GLU A 142 10.06 -2.49 4.18
N GLY A 143 9.73 -3.72 3.70
CA GLY A 143 10.72 -4.71 3.33
C GLY A 143 11.35 -5.40 4.55
N CYS A 144 12.20 -6.38 4.29
CA CYS A 144 12.87 -7.12 5.34
C CYS A 144 14.15 -7.79 4.82
N ASN A 145 15.25 -7.65 5.58
CA ASN A 145 16.55 -8.23 5.25
C ASN A 145 16.88 -9.51 6.05
N LYS A 146 15.89 -10.12 6.72
CA LYS A 146 16.12 -11.35 7.51
C LYS A 146 16.31 -12.59 6.64
N TYR A 147 15.74 -12.61 5.43
CA TYR A 147 15.83 -13.75 4.49
C TYR A 147 15.54 -15.13 5.13
N CYS A 148 14.52 -15.20 6.02
CA CYS A 148 14.07 -16.48 6.58
C CYS A 148 13.67 -17.43 5.46
N SER A 149 14.00 -18.72 5.60
CA SER A 149 13.90 -19.74 4.55
C SER A 149 12.54 -19.91 3.88
N PHE A 150 11.46 -19.60 4.60
CA PHE A 150 10.06 -19.70 4.12
C PHE A 150 9.43 -18.35 3.78
N CYS A 151 10.15 -17.24 3.97
CA CYS A 151 9.55 -15.90 3.92
C CYS A 151 9.66 -15.26 2.53
N VAL A 152 8.51 -14.88 1.98
CA VAL A 152 8.41 -14.23 0.66
C VAL A 152 8.63 -12.72 0.70
N VAL A 153 8.67 -12.09 1.87
CA VAL A 153 8.73 -10.62 2.03
C VAL A 153 9.86 -9.96 1.25
N PRO A 154 11.13 -10.44 1.29
CA PRO A 154 12.21 -9.81 0.52
C PRO A 154 11.94 -9.78 -0.99
N MET A 155 11.20 -10.78 -1.50
CA MET A 155 10.87 -10.93 -2.92
C MET A 155 9.64 -10.10 -3.35
N THR A 156 8.75 -9.75 -2.40
CA THR A 156 7.51 -9.05 -2.70
C THR A 156 7.49 -7.61 -2.25
N ARG A 157 8.23 -7.26 -1.19
CA ARG A 157 8.33 -5.91 -0.65
C ARG A 157 9.75 -5.34 -0.70
N GLY A 158 10.73 -6.15 -1.10
CA GLY A 158 12.11 -5.74 -1.29
C GLY A 158 12.90 -5.65 0.02
N HIS A 159 14.06 -4.98 -0.10
CA HIS A 159 14.94 -4.70 1.03
C HIS A 159 14.29 -3.76 2.04
N GLU A 160 14.77 -3.87 3.28
CA GLU A 160 14.33 -3.03 4.38
C GLU A 160 14.66 -1.56 4.12
N VAL A 161 13.63 -0.72 4.22
CA VAL A 161 13.72 0.73 4.10
C VAL A 161 12.91 1.35 5.23
N SER A 162 13.55 2.15 6.09
CA SER A 162 12.91 2.93 7.15
C SER A 162 12.65 4.36 6.70
N ARG A 163 11.54 4.94 7.14
CA ARG A 163 11.24 6.37 6.97
C ARG A 163 12.08 7.22 7.92
N THR A 164 12.20 8.51 7.63
CA THR A 164 12.75 9.46 8.58
C THR A 164 11.82 9.61 9.79
N VAL A 165 12.38 9.85 10.96
CA VAL A 165 11.59 10.08 12.18
C VAL A 165 10.76 11.37 12.03
N GLU A 166 11.34 12.40 11.40
CA GLU A 166 10.66 13.67 11.15
C GLU A 166 9.36 13.48 10.34
N ASP A 167 9.40 12.70 9.27
CA ASP A 167 8.21 12.45 8.43
C ASP A 167 7.14 11.64 9.18
N ILE A 168 7.57 10.69 10.03
CA ILE A 168 6.66 9.92 10.87
C ILE A 168 6.00 10.82 11.91
N LEU A 169 6.78 11.62 12.64
CA LEU A 169 6.25 12.54 13.66
C LEU A 169 5.32 13.60 13.06
N LYS A 170 5.63 14.08 11.85
CA LYS A 170 4.75 14.99 11.12
C LYS A 170 3.40 14.35 10.80
N GLU A 171 3.39 13.10 10.32
CA GLU A 171 2.16 12.35 10.04
C GLU A 171 1.37 12.10 11.32
N VAL A 172 2.03 11.66 12.40
CA VAL A 172 1.40 11.43 13.71
C VAL A 172 0.78 12.72 14.28
N LYS A 173 1.49 13.84 14.17
CA LYS A 173 0.96 15.13 14.62
C LYS A 173 -0.31 15.54 13.87
N ILE A 174 -0.33 15.38 12.53
CA ILE A 174 -1.53 15.64 11.73
C ILE A 174 -2.69 14.74 12.15
N LEU A 175 -2.42 13.47 12.45
CA LEU A 175 -3.43 12.51 12.94
C LEU A 175 -3.97 12.93 14.31
N SER A 176 -3.08 13.30 15.25
CA SER A 176 -3.47 13.77 16.59
C SER A 176 -4.35 15.02 16.51
N GLU A 177 -3.96 16.02 15.72
CA GLU A 177 -4.75 17.24 15.48
C GLU A 177 -6.15 16.95 14.91
N LYS A 178 -6.33 15.77 14.31
CA LYS A 178 -7.62 15.28 13.76
C LYS A 178 -8.35 14.32 14.70
N GLY A 179 -7.87 14.14 15.93
CA GLY A 179 -8.53 13.37 16.97
C GLY A 179 -8.08 11.90 17.09
N THR A 180 -6.99 11.50 16.46
CA THR A 180 -6.39 10.17 16.68
C THR A 180 -5.65 10.16 18.02
N ALA A 181 -6.04 9.23 18.89
CA ALA A 181 -5.38 9.01 20.19
C ALA A 181 -4.48 7.76 20.19
N GLU A 182 -4.73 6.81 19.29
CA GLU A 182 -4.00 5.55 19.21
C GLU A 182 -3.27 5.41 17.86
N ILE A 183 -1.96 5.14 17.91
CA ILE A 183 -1.11 4.93 16.73
C ILE A 183 -0.61 3.49 16.66
N HIS A 184 -0.85 2.82 15.53
CA HIS A 184 -0.29 1.52 15.21
C HIS A 184 0.86 1.65 14.23
N TYR A 185 2.08 1.38 14.66
CA TYR A 185 3.24 1.33 13.77
C TYR A 185 3.25 0.06 12.92
N LEU A 186 3.34 0.24 11.61
CA LEU A 186 3.37 -0.85 10.64
C LEU A 186 4.75 -1.01 10.01
N GLY A 187 5.15 -2.27 9.82
CA GLY A 187 6.35 -2.69 9.10
C GLY A 187 6.45 -4.21 9.03
N GLN A 188 7.37 -4.75 8.24
CA GLN A 188 7.59 -6.20 8.18
C GLN A 188 8.58 -6.70 9.25
N ASN A 189 9.34 -5.80 9.86
CA ASN A 189 10.30 -6.09 10.93
C ASN A 189 10.48 -4.86 11.82
N VAL A 190 9.38 -4.41 12.42
CA VAL A 190 9.25 -3.10 13.11
C VAL A 190 10.33 -2.87 14.17
N ASN A 191 10.71 -3.92 14.91
CA ASN A 191 11.74 -3.85 15.93
C ASN A 191 13.16 -3.57 15.37
N ASN A 192 13.37 -3.72 14.05
CA ASN A 192 14.63 -3.36 13.39
C ASN A 192 14.59 -1.95 12.74
N PHE A 193 13.60 -1.15 13.07
CA PHE A 193 13.49 0.22 12.57
C PHE A 193 14.80 1.01 12.80
N LYS A 194 15.28 1.64 11.74
CA LYS A 194 16.49 2.48 11.71
C LYS A 194 16.22 3.71 10.85
N GLY A 195 15.35 4.59 11.32
CA GLY A 195 15.09 5.86 10.67
C GLY A 195 16.23 6.87 10.96
N THR A 196 16.27 7.95 10.20
CA THR A 196 17.13 9.08 10.53
C THR A 196 16.36 10.10 11.33
N TYR A 197 17.03 10.75 12.31
CA TYR A 197 16.51 11.86 13.07
C TYR A 197 17.62 12.90 13.23
N LYS A 198 17.42 14.12 12.74
CA LYS A 198 18.41 15.20 12.75
C LYS A 198 19.78 14.78 12.21
N GLY A 199 19.80 13.93 11.20
CA GLY A 199 21.02 13.43 10.54
C GLY A 199 21.66 12.20 11.20
N GLU A 200 21.17 11.71 12.33
CA GLU A 200 21.66 10.53 13.03
C GLU A 200 20.68 9.35 12.90
N ILE A 201 21.20 8.13 13.06
CA ILE A 201 20.35 6.91 13.06
C ILE A 201 19.56 6.84 14.37
N SER A 202 18.26 6.73 14.25
CA SER A 202 17.31 6.61 15.35
C SER A 202 16.73 5.19 15.43
N SER A 203 16.53 4.71 16.65
CA SER A 203 15.89 3.41 16.94
C SER A 203 14.37 3.54 17.08
N LEU A 204 13.68 2.38 17.08
CA LEU A 204 12.25 2.32 17.38
C LEU A 204 11.94 2.88 18.79
N ALA A 205 12.78 2.61 19.78
CA ALA A 205 12.60 3.12 21.15
C ALA A 205 12.59 4.66 21.17
N GLN A 206 13.51 5.30 20.46
CA GLN A 206 13.55 6.75 20.35
C GLN A 206 12.34 7.31 19.58
N LEU A 207 11.87 6.62 18.53
CA LEU A 207 10.66 7.01 17.83
C LEU A 207 9.44 6.98 18.75
N ILE A 208 9.28 5.92 19.55
CA ILE A 208 8.18 5.77 20.53
C ILE A 208 8.24 6.89 21.57
N GLU A 209 9.43 7.17 22.11
CA GLU A 209 9.61 8.25 23.08
C GLU A 209 9.20 9.62 22.51
N LEU A 210 9.61 9.92 21.27
CA LEU A 210 9.26 11.17 20.60
C LEU A 210 7.78 11.26 20.28
N THR A 211 7.14 10.15 19.89
CA THR A 211 5.70 10.08 19.65
C THR A 211 4.89 10.33 20.92
N GLY A 212 5.34 9.77 22.06
CA GLY A 212 4.69 9.99 23.35
C GLY A 212 4.75 11.44 23.87
N LYS A 213 5.52 12.31 23.22
CA LYS A 213 5.57 13.75 23.52
C LYS A 213 4.59 14.57 22.67
N ILE A 214 3.86 13.93 21.73
CA ILE A 214 2.84 14.59 20.92
C ILE A 214 1.53 14.63 21.70
N ASP A 215 1.02 15.84 21.94
CA ASP A 215 -0.25 16.04 22.64
C ASP A 215 -1.38 15.28 21.95
N GLY A 216 -2.25 14.64 22.72
CA GLY A 216 -3.39 13.88 22.23
C GLY A 216 -3.09 12.43 21.82
N ILE A 217 -1.84 11.98 21.82
CA ILE A 217 -1.48 10.57 21.62
C ILE A 217 -1.41 9.88 23.00
N GLU A 218 -2.30 8.94 23.26
CA GLU A 218 -2.43 8.22 24.52
C GLU A 218 -1.84 6.82 24.44
N LEU A 219 -1.86 6.19 23.25
CA LEU A 219 -1.44 4.81 23.04
C LEU A 219 -0.66 4.66 21.74
N SER A 220 0.47 3.97 21.82
CA SER A 220 1.23 3.53 20.66
C SER A 220 1.39 2.03 20.68
N LEU A 221 0.98 1.36 19.61
CA LEU A 221 1.06 -0.08 19.43
C LEU A 221 2.01 -0.45 18.29
N ILE A 222 2.58 -1.62 18.41
CA ILE A 222 3.44 -2.23 17.40
C ILE A 222 2.74 -3.48 16.89
N HIS A 223 2.49 -3.53 15.59
CA HIS A 223 2.01 -4.75 14.98
C HIS A 223 3.20 -5.60 14.53
N ILE A 224 3.43 -6.70 15.23
CA ILE A 224 4.48 -7.69 14.95
C ILE A 224 3.89 -8.86 14.17
#